data_0931d38c012d4ea18946116cb15f18b2
#
_entry.id   0931d38c012d4ea18946116cb15f18b2
#
_cell.length_a   1.000
_cell.length_b   1.000
_cell.length_c   1.000
_cell.angle_alpha   90.00
_cell.angle_beta   90.00
_cell.angle_gamma   90.00
#
_symmetry.space_group_name_H-M   'P 1'
#
loop_
_entity.id
_entity.type
_entity.pdbx_description
1 polymer ?
#
loop_
_entity_poly.entity_id
_entity_poly.type
_entity_poly.pdbx_seq_one_letter_code
_entity_poly.pdbx_strand_id
1 'polypeptide(L)'
;MKIRTGCDVEQISRFEGLLKKAHFCQRAFTDAEWEHIENSGHPEATAAGIFCAKEAMAKALGRGLFGLLPKELGVEWDECGAPYPVLTGSAAEQYGQVQLAVSISHSGDTAFATCVALEE
;
A
#
# COMPACT_ATOMS: atom_id res chain seq x y z
N MET A 1 -12.07 -19.99 9.95
CA MET A 1 -11.99 -18.70 9.23
C MET A 1 -11.58 -17.60 10.18
N LYS A 2 -10.60 -16.81 9.79
CA LYS A 2 -10.16 -15.63 10.54
C LYS A 2 -10.29 -14.40 9.67
N ILE A 3 -10.78 -13.33 10.23
CA ILE A 3 -10.86 -12.03 9.57
C ILE A 3 -10.05 -11.05 10.39
N ARG A 4 -9.15 -10.36 9.72
CA ARG A 4 -8.33 -9.31 10.34
C ARG A 4 -8.47 -8.04 9.53
N THR A 5 -8.28 -6.92 10.18
CA THR A 5 -8.32 -5.64 9.51
C THR A 5 -7.07 -4.84 9.83
N GLY A 6 -6.75 -3.92 8.95
CA GLY A 6 -5.71 -2.94 9.19
C GLY A 6 -6.12 -1.63 8.57
N CYS A 7 -5.66 -0.53 9.13
CA CYS A 7 -5.87 0.78 8.54
C CYS A 7 -4.67 1.65 8.87
N ASP A 8 -4.50 2.69 8.06
CA ASP A 8 -3.41 3.63 8.26
C ASP A 8 -3.82 4.99 7.73
N VAL A 9 -3.24 6.03 8.30
CA VAL A 9 -3.39 7.41 7.83
C VAL A 9 -2.00 8.03 7.68
N GLU A 10 -1.84 8.83 6.64
CA GLU A 10 -0.60 9.54 6.37
C GLU A 10 -0.91 10.98 6.01
N GLN A 11 0.00 11.87 6.36
CA GLN A 11 -0.10 13.26 5.97
C GLN A 11 0.47 13.40 4.55
N ILE A 12 -0.36 13.84 3.61
CA ILE A 12 0.01 13.92 2.19
C ILE A 12 1.21 14.84 2.00
N SER A 13 1.26 15.97 2.71
CA SER A 13 2.34 16.95 2.55
C SER A 13 3.72 16.38 2.89
N ARG A 14 3.82 15.34 3.72
CA ARG A 14 5.10 14.67 3.99
C ARG A 14 5.70 14.07 2.72
N PHE A 15 4.85 13.67 1.77
CA PHE A 15 5.31 12.98 0.58
C PHE A 15 5.94 13.92 -0.45
N GLU A 16 5.74 15.23 -0.33
CA GLU A 16 6.46 16.19 -1.13
C GLU A 16 7.98 16.00 -0.97
N GLY A 17 8.45 15.92 0.28
CA GLY A 17 9.86 15.67 0.56
C GLY A 17 10.28 14.22 0.33
N LEU A 18 9.44 13.26 0.71
CA LEU A 18 9.77 11.84 0.59
C LEU A 18 9.96 11.42 -0.87
N LEU A 19 9.17 11.95 -1.80
CA LEU A 19 9.28 11.60 -3.20
C LEU A 19 10.57 12.09 -3.85
N LYS A 20 11.26 13.03 -3.21
CA LYS A 20 12.57 13.51 -3.66
C LYS A 20 13.72 12.64 -3.19
N LYS A 21 13.45 11.68 -2.30
CA LYS A 21 14.46 10.78 -1.74
C LYS A 21 14.47 9.48 -2.52
N ALA A 22 15.44 9.32 -3.43
CA ALA A 22 15.52 8.15 -4.30
C ALA A 22 15.54 6.84 -3.52
N HIS A 23 16.26 6.80 -2.40
CA HIS A 23 16.37 5.60 -1.59
C HIS A 23 15.01 5.20 -0.99
N PHE A 24 14.26 6.18 -0.51
CA PHE A 24 12.91 5.92 0.00
C PHE A 24 12.01 5.36 -1.11
N CYS A 25 12.00 6.00 -2.28
CA CYS A 25 11.15 5.59 -3.39
C CYS A 25 11.48 4.18 -3.88
N GLN A 26 12.77 3.85 -3.96
CA GLN A 26 13.21 2.53 -4.39
C GLN A 26 12.80 1.43 -3.41
N ARG A 27 12.74 1.74 -2.13
CA ARG A 27 12.35 0.77 -1.10
C ARG A 27 10.85 0.67 -0.93
N ALA A 28 10.14 1.77 -1.13
CA ALA A 28 8.71 1.86 -0.80
C ALA A 28 7.80 1.42 -1.93
N PHE A 29 8.20 1.63 -3.19
CA PHE A 29 7.27 1.46 -4.31
C PHE A 29 7.79 0.48 -5.35
N THR A 30 6.87 -0.33 -5.90
CA THR A 30 7.14 -1.16 -7.05
C THR A 30 7.20 -0.29 -8.31
N ASP A 31 7.70 -0.86 -9.41
CA ASP A 31 7.73 -0.15 -10.69
C ASP A 31 6.33 0.23 -11.16
N ALA A 32 5.36 -0.67 -11.01
CA ALA A 32 3.97 -0.40 -11.38
C ALA A 32 3.38 0.73 -10.55
N GLU A 33 3.66 0.76 -9.25
CA GLU A 33 3.20 1.83 -8.37
C GLU A 33 3.84 3.15 -8.73
N TRP A 34 5.14 3.13 -9.02
CA TRP A 34 5.86 4.36 -9.38
C TRP A 34 5.31 4.96 -10.69
N GLU A 35 5.03 4.10 -11.67
CA GLU A 35 4.40 4.54 -12.92
C GLU A 35 3.05 5.19 -12.65
N HIS A 36 2.25 4.59 -11.76
CA HIS A 36 0.94 5.14 -11.40
C HIS A 36 1.09 6.50 -10.71
N ILE A 37 2.08 6.65 -9.81
CA ILE A 37 2.37 7.91 -9.14
C ILE A 37 2.77 8.99 -10.16
N GLU A 38 3.68 8.65 -11.06
CA GLU A 38 4.17 9.61 -12.05
C GLU A 38 3.09 10.08 -13.03
N ASN A 39 2.15 9.21 -13.34
CA ASN A 39 1.06 9.53 -14.27
C ASN A 39 -0.13 10.17 -13.57
N SER A 40 -0.07 10.30 -12.25
CA SER A 40 -1.14 10.92 -11.47
C SER A 40 -1.05 12.45 -11.55
N GLY A 41 -2.20 13.11 -11.55
CA GLY A 41 -2.26 14.57 -11.43
C GLY A 41 -1.89 15.06 -10.04
N HIS A 42 -1.81 14.15 -9.05
CA HIS A 42 -1.52 14.48 -7.65
C HIS A 42 -0.56 13.45 -7.08
N PRO A 43 0.74 13.48 -7.46
CA PRO A 43 1.67 12.42 -7.08
C PRO A 43 1.83 12.23 -5.59
N GLU A 44 1.81 13.31 -4.79
CA GLU A 44 1.95 13.20 -3.34
C GLU A 44 0.77 12.46 -2.71
N ALA A 45 -0.45 12.81 -3.12
CA ALA A 45 -1.65 12.14 -2.60
C ALA A 45 -1.69 10.68 -3.04
N THR A 46 -1.34 10.41 -4.29
CA THR A 46 -1.29 9.05 -4.81
C THR A 46 -0.27 8.20 -4.05
N ALA A 47 0.94 8.73 -3.88
CA ALA A 47 2.01 8.02 -3.16
C ALA A 47 1.63 7.78 -1.70
N ALA A 48 1.06 8.78 -1.04
CA ALA A 48 0.64 8.66 0.35
C ALA A 48 -0.43 7.57 0.49
N GLY A 49 -1.40 7.53 -0.42
CA GLY A 49 -2.45 6.51 -0.40
C GLY A 49 -1.90 5.09 -0.61
N ILE A 50 -0.97 4.94 -1.55
CA ILE A 50 -0.32 3.65 -1.79
C ILE A 50 0.45 3.21 -0.54
N PHE A 51 1.20 4.13 0.06
CA PHE A 51 1.95 3.81 1.27
C PHE A 51 1.03 3.43 2.41
N CYS A 52 -0.09 4.15 2.59
CA CYS A 52 -1.13 3.78 3.56
C CYS A 52 -1.63 2.36 3.32
N ALA A 53 -1.86 1.98 2.07
CA ALA A 53 -2.35 0.64 1.74
C ALA A 53 -1.35 -0.43 2.15
N LYS A 54 -0.06 -0.19 1.95
CA LYS A 54 0.98 -1.14 2.36
C LYS A 54 1.02 -1.31 3.88
N GLU A 55 0.94 -0.20 4.61
CA GLU A 55 0.87 -0.24 6.07
C GLU A 55 -0.39 -0.97 6.55
N ALA A 56 -1.53 -0.68 5.92
CA ALA A 56 -2.78 -1.33 6.26
C ALA A 56 -2.71 -2.84 6.01
N MET A 57 -2.11 -3.27 4.89
CA MET A 57 -1.92 -4.68 4.59
C MET A 57 -1.04 -5.35 5.64
N ALA A 58 0.07 -4.71 6.00
CA ALA A 58 0.98 -5.26 7.00
C ALA A 58 0.29 -5.42 8.35
N LYS A 59 -0.53 -4.45 8.74
CA LYS A 59 -1.31 -4.54 9.99
C LYS A 59 -2.34 -5.66 9.93
N ALA A 60 -3.03 -5.80 8.79
CA ALA A 60 -4.02 -6.86 8.62
C ALA A 60 -3.36 -8.24 8.66
N LEU A 61 -2.11 -8.36 8.21
CA LEU A 61 -1.35 -9.60 8.30
C LEU A 61 -0.74 -9.82 9.70
N GLY A 62 -0.94 -8.86 10.60
CA GLY A 62 -0.49 -9.00 11.98
C GLY A 62 0.98 -8.69 12.23
N ARG A 63 1.65 -8.05 11.27
CA ARG A 63 3.10 -7.85 11.34
C ARG A 63 3.54 -6.39 11.45
N GLY A 64 2.70 -5.44 11.00
CA GLY A 64 3.22 -4.10 10.71
C GLY A 64 4.27 -4.23 9.60
N LEU A 65 4.98 -3.17 9.25
CA LEU A 65 6.05 -3.28 8.24
C LEU A 65 7.34 -3.90 8.78
N PHE A 66 7.34 -4.37 10.02
CA PHE A 66 8.49 -5.08 10.59
C PHE A 66 8.64 -6.44 9.91
N GLY A 67 9.75 -6.67 9.25
CA GLY A 67 10.02 -7.94 8.61
C GLY A 67 9.30 -8.16 7.29
N LEU A 68 8.53 -7.17 6.82
CA LEU A 68 7.93 -7.20 5.51
C LEU A 68 8.48 -6.05 4.68
N LEU A 69 8.84 -6.33 3.43
CA LEU A 69 9.34 -5.30 2.53
C LEU A 69 8.17 -4.63 1.84
N PRO A 70 8.11 -3.28 1.85
CA PRO A 70 7.00 -2.59 1.19
C PRO A 70 6.81 -2.97 -0.27
N LYS A 71 7.89 -3.23 -1.00
CA LYS A 71 7.80 -3.66 -2.41
C LYS A 71 7.10 -5.00 -2.59
N GLU A 72 7.10 -5.84 -1.57
CA GLU A 72 6.45 -7.14 -1.64
C GLU A 72 4.97 -7.08 -1.31
N LEU A 73 4.52 -5.93 -0.79
CA LEU A 73 3.12 -5.63 -0.52
C LEU A 73 2.62 -4.68 -1.61
N GLY A 74 2.58 -5.17 -2.85
CA GLY A 74 2.25 -4.33 -3.98
C GLY A 74 0.78 -3.97 -4.07
N VAL A 75 0.52 -2.84 -4.73
CA VAL A 75 -0.83 -2.39 -5.06
C VAL A 75 -0.88 -2.15 -6.55
N GLU A 76 -1.88 -2.69 -7.22
CA GLU A 76 -2.15 -2.42 -8.62
C GLU A 76 -3.63 -2.06 -8.78
N TRP A 77 -4.04 -1.67 -9.97
CA TRP A 77 -5.40 -1.15 -10.20
C TRP A 77 -6.05 -1.93 -11.33
N ASP A 78 -7.34 -2.25 -11.14
CA ASP A 78 -8.10 -2.92 -12.18
C ASP A 78 -8.59 -1.91 -13.23
N GLU A 79 -9.34 -2.39 -14.22
CA GLU A 79 -9.85 -1.56 -15.33
C GLU A 79 -10.79 -0.45 -14.85
N CYS A 80 -11.42 -0.63 -13.68
CA CYS A 80 -12.31 0.37 -13.10
C CYS A 80 -11.58 1.35 -12.20
N GLY A 81 -10.26 1.17 -12.02
CA GLY A 81 -9.46 2.02 -11.15
C GLY A 81 -9.47 1.63 -9.70
N ALA A 82 -10.02 0.46 -9.37
CA ALA A 82 -10.04 -0.02 -7.98
C ALA A 82 -8.68 -0.64 -7.63
N PRO A 83 -8.12 -0.31 -6.46
CA PRO A 83 -6.85 -0.90 -6.06
C PRO A 83 -7.04 -2.35 -5.61
N TYR A 84 -6.04 -3.17 -5.89
CA TYR A 84 -6.01 -4.54 -5.37
C TYR A 84 -4.58 -4.90 -4.98
N PRO A 85 -4.41 -5.79 -3.97
CA PRO A 85 -3.09 -6.16 -3.50
C PRO A 85 -2.42 -7.19 -4.40
N VAL A 86 -1.10 -7.08 -4.53
CA VAL A 86 -0.27 -8.05 -5.27
C VAL A 86 0.92 -8.38 -4.38
N LEU A 87 0.89 -9.55 -3.74
CA LEU A 87 2.01 -9.99 -2.91
C LEU A 87 3.06 -10.66 -3.78
N THR A 88 4.33 -10.38 -3.49
CA THR A 88 5.46 -10.99 -4.19
C THR A 88 6.50 -11.44 -3.17
N GLY A 89 7.49 -12.20 -3.64
CA GLY A 89 8.64 -12.59 -2.83
C GLY A 89 8.27 -13.30 -1.55
N SER A 90 8.95 -12.93 -0.49
CA SER A 90 8.77 -13.53 0.84
C SER A 90 7.35 -13.33 1.38
N ALA A 91 6.73 -12.17 1.11
CA ALA A 91 5.35 -11.93 1.54
C ALA A 91 4.38 -12.90 0.85
N ALA A 92 4.58 -13.16 -0.45
CA ALA A 92 3.76 -14.13 -1.17
C ALA A 92 3.94 -15.54 -0.62
N GLU A 93 5.17 -15.91 -0.27
CA GLU A 93 5.46 -17.22 0.29
C GLU A 93 4.76 -17.42 1.64
N GLN A 94 4.78 -16.42 2.49
CA GLN A 94 4.23 -16.52 3.84
C GLN A 94 2.73 -16.35 3.86
N TYR A 95 2.17 -15.50 3.02
CA TYR A 95 0.77 -15.05 3.10
C TYR A 95 -0.02 -15.24 1.82
N GLY A 96 0.51 -16.00 0.85
CA GLY A 96 -0.16 -16.19 -0.44
C GLY A 96 -1.53 -16.84 -0.35
N GLN A 97 -1.85 -17.50 0.77
CA GLN A 97 -3.15 -18.13 0.98
C GLN A 97 -4.17 -17.19 1.63
N VAL A 98 -3.72 -16.03 2.10
CA VAL A 98 -4.60 -15.04 2.73
C VAL A 98 -5.21 -14.19 1.62
N GLN A 99 -6.52 -14.02 1.65
CA GLN A 99 -7.20 -13.12 0.73
C GLN A 99 -7.17 -11.72 1.32
N LEU A 100 -6.76 -10.75 0.51
CA LEU A 100 -6.67 -9.37 0.93
C LEU A 100 -7.54 -8.49 0.05
N ALA A 101 -8.18 -7.50 0.66
CA ALA A 101 -8.89 -6.46 -0.06
C ALA A 101 -8.48 -5.12 0.54
N VAL A 102 -8.24 -4.14 -0.32
CA VAL A 102 -7.80 -2.80 0.12
C VAL A 102 -8.71 -1.74 -0.43
N SER A 103 -8.79 -0.64 0.30
CA SER A 103 -9.47 0.57 -0.15
C SER A 103 -8.63 1.76 0.26
N ILE A 104 -8.57 2.77 -0.60
CA ILE A 104 -7.75 3.96 -0.39
C ILE A 104 -8.66 5.18 -0.57
N SER A 105 -8.47 6.17 0.30
CA SER A 105 -9.22 7.40 0.23
C SER A 105 -8.34 8.55 0.69
N HIS A 106 -8.71 9.78 0.36
CA HIS A 106 -8.02 10.95 0.90
C HIS A 106 -8.99 12.12 1.00
N SER A 107 -8.68 13.02 1.92
CA SER A 107 -9.44 14.25 2.11
C SER A 107 -8.51 15.29 2.72
N GLY A 108 -8.48 16.49 2.14
CA GLY A 108 -7.56 17.53 2.58
C GLY A 108 -6.11 17.06 2.48
N ASP A 109 -5.37 17.17 3.56
CA ASP A 109 -3.96 16.74 3.63
C ASP A 109 -3.80 15.34 4.22
N THR A 110 -4.89 14.54 4.25
CA THR A 110 -4.86 13.20 4.85
C THR A 110 -5.14 12.14 3.80
N ALA A 111 -4.27 11.14 3.72
CA ALA A 111 -4.53 9.90 2.99
C ALA A 111 -4.90 8.81 3.99
N PHE A 112 -5.74 7.89 3.58
CA PHE A 112 -6.24 6.83 4.44
C PHE A 112 -6.37 5.55 3.61
N ALA A 113 -6.06 4.42 4.22
CA ALA A 113 -6.30 3.13 3.59
C ALA A 113 -6.77 2.13 4.63
N THR A 114 -7.54 1.16 4.17
CA THR A 114 -7.97 0.04 5.00
C THR A 114 -7.72 -1.25 4.23
N CYS A 115 -7.48 -2.31 4.97
CA CYS A 115 -7.29 -3.65 4.41
C CYS A 115 -8.07 -4.65 5.24
N VAL A 116 -8.71 -5.59 4.55
CA VAL A 116 -9.35 -6.74 5.18
C VAL A 116 -8.58 -7.97 4.74
N ALA A 117 -8.22 -8.82 5.70
CA ALA A 117 -7.54 -10.09 5.43
C ALA A 117 -8.44 -11.23 5.86
N LEU A 118 -8.65 -12.17 4.95
CA LEU A 118 -9.47 -13.36 5.21
C LEU A 118 -8.60 -14.59 5.08
N GLU A 119 -8.55 -15.38 6.13
CA GLU A 119 -7.75 -16.60 6.18
C GLU A 119 -8.67 -17.76 6.57
N GLU A 120 -8.70 -18.79 5.76
CA GLU A 120 -9.49 -20.00 6.03
C GLU A 120 -8.85 -20.93 7.10
#